data_ed5fac9884aaf09f0f499b4ff5e05b2c
#
_entry.id   ed5fac9884aaf09f0f499b4ff5e05b2c
#
_cell.length_a   1.000
_cell.length_b   1.000
_cell.length_c   1.000
_cell.angle_alpha   90.00
_cell.angle_beta   90.00
_cell.angle_gamma   90.00
#
_symmetry.space_group_name_H-M   'P 1'
#
loop_
_entity.id
_entity.type
_entity.pdbx_description
1 polymer ?
#
loop_
_entity_poly.entity_id
_entity_poly.type
_entity_poly.pdbx_seq_one_letter_code
_entity_poly.pdbx_strand_id
1 'polypeptide(L)'
;KLKQTTGLKVSYSAYNKIKITWDSVSGCNRYVIYRGENGGKKVKLSTIKSDTPGYTDTTVKTGNVYAYSVRAAYVYTGKTTLYGAFSTTVSGKAELAKAVASATAASGPKNTVSWKKVAGASGYRVYRKIKGKNWERLAEVKSNVTSYQDSKVQGITTYTYSVRAYRIVDGKKVFGGFQASDYLLSYPATQK
;
A
#
# COMPACT_ATOMS: atom_id res chain seq x y z
N LYS A 1 37.59 -4.48 11.52
CA LYS A 1 36.64 -4.89 10.48
C LYS A 1 35.21 -4.63 10.98
N LEU A 2 34.39 -3.88 10.24
CA LEU A 2 32.98 -3.71 10.60
C LEU A 2 32.20 -5.02 10.42
N LYS A 3 31.29 -5.29 11.37
CA LYS A 3 30.37 -6.44 11.28
C LYS A 3 29.37 -6.25 10.14
N GLN A 4 28.76 -7.35 9.72
CA GLN A 4 27.63 -7.36 8.79
C GLN A 4 26.44 -6.61 9.41
N THR A 5 25.69 -5.88 8.60
CA THR A 5 24.40 -5.32 9.03
C THR A 5 23.34 -6.42 9.05
N THR A 6 22.67 -6.59 10.20
CA THR A 6 21.65 -7.62 10.45
C THR A 6 20.29 -6.99 10.75
N GLY A 7 19.22 -7.79 10.89
CA GLY A 7 17.89 -7.33 11.28
C GLY A 7 17.20 -6.44 10.27
N LEU A 8 17.70 -6.34 9.01
CA LEU A 8 17.03 -5.51 8.00
C LEU A 8 15.62 -6.03 7.73
N LYS A 9 14.65 -5.13 7.83
CA LYS A 9 13.23 -5.38 7.56
C LYS A 9 12.52 -4.15 7.00
N VAL A 10 11.46 -4.38 6.25
CA VAL A 10 10.48 -3.33 5.92
C VAL A 10 9.57 -3.16 7.12
N SER A 11 9.63 -2.03 7.80
CA SER A 11 8.82 -1.73 8.98
C SER A 11 7.50 -1.02 8.65
N TYR A 12 7.43 -0.40 7.49
CA TYR A 12 6.23 0.29 6.99
C TYR A 12 6.26 0.44 5.47
N SER A 13 5.09 0.32 4.84
CA SER A 13 4.92 0.55 3.41
C SER A 13 3.61 1.28 3.14
N ALA A 14 3.65 2.28 2.24
CA ALA A 14 2.50 3.03 1.78
C ALA A 14 2.66 3.40 0.30
N TYR A 15 1.68 4.05 -0.28
CA TYR A 15 1.66 4.41 -1.69
C TYR A 15 2.84 5.28 -2.16
N ASN A 16 3.47 6.03 -1.27
CA ASN A 16 4.53 7.00 -1.59
C ASN A 16 5.77 6.91 -0.70
N LYS A 17 5.85 5.90 0.17
CA LYS A 17 7.01 5.71 1.05
C LYS A 17 7.15 4.28 1.52
N ILE A 18 8.40 3.86 1.72
CA ILE A 18 8.77 2.59 2.35
C ILE A 18 9.80 2.90 3.43
N LYS A 19 9.53 2.45 4.66
CA LYS A 19 10.47 2.55 5.79
C LYS A 19 11.14 1.22 6.03
N ILE A 20 12.47 1.24 6.09
CA ILE A 20 13.30 0.10 6.45
C ILE A 20 14.02 0.39 7.78
N THR A 21 14.24 -0.65 8.57
CA THR A 21 14.99 -0.60 9.83
C THR A 21 15.92 -1.79 9.91
N TRP A 22 17.00 -1.67 10.69
CA TRP A 22 18.01 -2.72 10.88
C TRP A 22 18.64 -2.60 12.27
N ASP A 23 19.49 -3.58 12.65
CA ASP A 23 20.19 -3.56 13.92
C ASP A 23 21.41 -2.63 13.86
N SER A 24 21.71 -1.95 14.96
CA SER A 24 22.90 -1.09 15.07
C SER A 24 24.18 -1.91 14.92
N VAL A 25 25.14 -1.34 14.20
CA VAL A 25 26.49 -1.91 14.04
C VAL A 25 27.49 -1.06 14.80
N SER A 26 28.14 -1.64 15.81
CA SER A 26 29.17 -0.94 16.59
C SER A 26 30.38 -0.55 15.73
N GLY A 27 30.96 0.62 16.01
CA GLY A 27 32.16 1.13 15.32
C GLY A 27 31.92 1.67 13.91
N CYS A 28 30.69 1.83 13.48
CA CYS A 28 30.37 2.56 12.24
C CYS A 28 29.96 4.01 12.56
N ASN A 29 30.12 4.91 11.58
CA ASN A 29 29.62 6.27 11.65
C ASN A 29 28.64 6.61 10.51
N ARG A 30 28.40 5.66 9.60
CA ARG A 30 27.46 5.80 8.48
C ARG A 30 26.80 4.46 8.17
N TYR A 31 25.61 4.55 7.54
CA TYR A 31 25.01 3.45 6.79
C TYR A 31 24.83 3.85 5.33
N VAL A 32 25.10 2.89 4.44
CA VAL A 32 24.90 3.07 2.99
C VAL A 32 23.77 2.16 2.55
N ILE A 33 22.72 2.77 2.03
CA ILE A 33 21.50 2.12 1.59
C ILE A 33 21.54 1.93 0.07
N TYR A 34 21.20 0.74 -0.39
CA TYR A 34 21.08 0.40 -1.80
C TYR A 34 19.66 -0.03 -2.10
N ARG A 35 19.17 0.32 -3.28
CA ARG A 35 17.84 0.01 -3.76
C ARG A 35 17.86 -0.49 -5.20
N GLY A 36 17.10 -1.56 -5.48
CA GLY A 36 16.68 -1.99 -6.81
C GLY A 36 15.17 -1.81 -6.96
N GLU A 37 14.70 -1.59 -8.16
CA GLU A 37 13.29 -1.39 -8.49
C GLU A 37 12.84 -2.49 -9.44
N ASN A 38 11.68 -3.13 -9.16
CA ASN A 38 11.05 -4.16 -10.00
C ASN A 38 12.00 -5.27 -10.47
N GLY A 39 12.86 -5.77 -9.56
CA GLY A 39 13.85 -6.81 -9.85
C GLY A 39 15.14 -6.30 -10.49
N GLY A 40 15.26 -5.00 -10.76
CA GLY A 40 16.45 -4.39 -11.33
C GLY A 40 17.63 -4.38 -10.38
N LYS A 41 18.82 -4.06 -10.93
CA LYS A 41 20.07 -3.97 -10.18
C LYS A 41 19.98 -2.94 -9.05
N LYS A 42 20.46 -3.30 -7.87
CA LYS A 42 20.56 -2.38 -6.74
C LYS A 42 21.67 -1.37 -6.96
N VAL A 43 21.33 -0.09 -6.84
CA VAL A 43 22.24 1.04 -6.87
C VAL A 43 22.21 1.77 -5.53
N LYS A 44 23.26 2.52 -5.24
CA LYS A 44 23.34 3.34 -4.03
C LYS A 44 22.20 4.38 -4.04
N LEU A 45 21.36 4.33 -3.01
CA LEU A 45 20.26 5.27 -2.83
C LEU A 45 20.66 6.43 -1.91
N SER A 46 21.24 6.12 -0.76
CA SER A 46 21.58 7.14 0.25
C SER A 46 22.75 6.70 1.14
N THR A 47 23.34 7.69 1.82
CA THR A 47 24.26 7.50 2.93
C THR A 47 23.78 8.35 4.10
N ILE A 48 23.55 7.75 5.25
CA ILE A 48 23.07 8.42 6.46
C ILE A 48 24.05 8.25 7.61
N LYS A 49 23.93 9.09 8.66
CA LYS A 49 24.64 8.91 9.94
C LYS A 49 24.20 7.64 10.63
N SER A 50 25.05 7.10 11.52
CA SER A 50 24.79 5.80 12.18
C SER A 50 23.95 5.89 13.46
N ASP A 51 23.59 7.08 13.90
CA ASP A 51 22.82 7.34 15.12
C ASP A 51 21.39 6.77 15.09
N THR A 52 20.86 6.58 13.89
CA THR A 52 19.49 6.04 13.72
C THR A 52 19.47 4.91 12.68
N PRO A 53 19.35 3.63 13.10
CA PRO A 53 19.37 2.49 12.17
C PRO A 53 18.02 2.32 11.44
N GLY A 54 17.68 3.30 10.61
CA GLY A 54 16.46 3.31 9.82
C GLY A 54 16.51 4.34 8.70
N TYR A 55 15.73 4.09 7.64
CA TYR A 55 15.63 4.98 6.49
C TYR A 55 14.21 4.95 5.93
N THR A 56 13.69 6.11 5.57
CA THR A 56 12.41 6.22 4.86
C THR A 56 12.67 6.68 3.44
N ASP A 57 12.42 5.79 2.50
CA ASP A 57 12.45 6.09 1.07
C ASP A 57 11.12 6.73 0.65
N THR A 58 11.14 8.01 0.32
CA THR A 58 9.98 8.79 -0.13
C THR A 58 9.95 8.97 -1.66
N THR A 59 10.89 8.33 -2.38
CA THR A 59 11.00 8.45 -3.84
C THR A 59 10.37 7.28 -4.58
N VAL A 60 9.66 6.42 -3.86
CA VAL A 60 8.99 5.25 -4.42
C VAL A 60 7.72 5.64 -5.20
N LYS A 61 7.45 4.92 -6.29
CA LYS A 61 6.23 5.05 -7.10
C LYS A 61 5.23 3.96 -6.74
N THR A 62 3.97 4.34 -6.57
CA THR A 62 2.87 3.40 -6.30
C THR A 62 2.82 2.29 -7.36
N GLY A 63 2.70 1.05 -6.93
CA GLY A 63 2.64 -0.15 -7.78
C GLY A 63 3.96 -0.87 -7.91
N ASN A 64 5.09 -0.21 -7.71
CA ASN A 64 6.42 -0.79 -7.85
C ASN A 64 6.87 -1.53 -6.58
N VAL A 65 7.70 -2.55 -6.80
CA VAL A 65 8.37 -3.32 -5.75
C VAL A 65 9.82 -2.85 -5.66
N TYR A 66 10.28 -2.59 -4.44
CA TYR A 66 11.63 -2.12 -4.16
C TYR A 66 12.37 -3.11 -3.28
N ALA A 67 13.57 -3.49 -3.71
CA ALA A 67 14.48 -4.36 -2.96
C ALA A 67 15.58 -3.51 -2.33
N TYR A 68 15.79 -3.68 -1.02
CA TYR A 68 16.78 -2.92 -0.26
C TYR A 68 17.87 -3.82 0.31
N SER A 69 19.09 -3.29 0.38
CA SER A 69 20.16 -3.82 1.22
C SER A 69 20.96 -2.67 1.83
N VAL A 70 21.51 -2.90 3.00
CA VAL A 70 22.23 -1.89 3.78
C VAL A 70 23.58 -2.45 4.20
N ARG A 71 24.61 -1.60 4.26
CA ARG A 71 25.88 -1.91 4.89
C ARG A 71 26.34 -0.79 5.79
N ALA A 72 26.96 -1.14 6.89
CA ALA A 72 27.66 -0.20 7.75
C ALA A 72 28.93 0.33 7.06
N ALA A 73 29.29 1.57 7.36
CA ALA A 73 30.50 2.19 6.88
C ALA A 73 31.16 3.04 7.97
N TYR A 74 32.47 3.13 7.93
CA TYR A 74 33.24 4.10 8.69
C TYR A 74 34.02 4.99 7.73
N VAL A 75 33.70 6.26 7.75
CA VAL A 75 34.36 7.29 6.94
C VAL A 75 35.40 7.97 7.82
N TYR A 76 36.69 7.83 7.46
CA TYR A 76 37.77 8.52 8.11
C TYR A 76 37.89 9.99 7.64
N THR A 77 38.46 10.84 8.47
CA THR A 77 38.87 12.17 8.06
C THR A 77 39.93 12.02 6.95
N GLY A 78 39.63 12.39 5.71
CA GLY A 78 40.57 12.30 4.58
C GLY A 78 40.22 11.34 3.46
N LYS A 79 38.94 10.89 3.35
CA LYS A 79 38.34 10.18 2.18
C LYS A 79 38.41 8.66 2.15
N THR A 80 39.10 7.95 3.03
CA THR A 80 39.06 6.48 3.09
C THR A 80 37.78 6.01 3.76
N THR A 81 37.10 5.04 3.16
CA THR A 81 35.89 4.44 3.74
C THR A 81 36.09 2.94 3.93
N LEU A 82 35.88 2.49 5.16
CA LEU A 82 35.81 1.07 5.50
C LEU A 82 34.36 0.61 5.46
N TYR A 83 34.08 -0.49 4.76
CA TYR A 83 32.73 -1.06 4.66
C TYR A 83 32.61 -2.37 5.40
N GLY A 84 31.47 -2.57 6.07
CA GLY A 84 31.00 -3.88 6.51
C GLY A 84 30.35 -4.67 5.38
N ALA A 85 30.04 -5.93 5.63
CA ALA A 85 29.30 -6.74 4.68
C ALA A 85 27.84 -6.25 4.56
N PHE A 86 27.24 -6.50 3.41
CA PHE A 86 25.83 -6.20 3.19
C PHE A 86 24.91 -7.03 4.08
N SER A 87 23.79 -6.45 4.46
CA SER A 87 22.65 -7.17 5.00
C SER A 87 22.08 -8.18 3.98
N THR A 88 21.21 -9.06 4.43
CA THR A 88 20.25 -9.74 3.55
C THR A 88 19.43 -8.70 2.78
N THR A 89 18.78 -9.13 1.68
CA THR A 89 17.89 -8.26 0.92
C THR A 89 16.45 -8.40 1.43
N VAL A 90 15.77 -7.26 1.59
CA VAL A 90 14.32 -7.23 1.88
C VAL A 90 13.59 -6.48 0.77
N SER A 91 12.32 -6.82 0.53
CA SER A 91 11.51 -6.17 -0.48
C SER A 91 10.23 -5.59 0.11
N GLY A 92 9.83 -4.42 -0.37
CA GLY A 92 8.57 -3.76 -0.05
C GLY A 92 7.88 -3.27 -1.31
N LYS A 93 6.55 -3.26 -1.30
CA LYS A 93 5.73 -2.73 -2.38
C LYS A 93 5.11 -1.40 -1.97
N ALA A 94 5.26 -0.38 -2.83
CA ALA A 94 4.57 0.87 -2.64
C ALA A 94 3.13 0.73 -3.15
N GLU A 95 2.15 0.66 -2.24
CA GLU A 95 0.76 0.44 -2.63
C GLU A 95 -0.24 1.24 -1.79
N LEU A 96 -1.41 1.51 -2.38
CA LEU A 96 -2.52 2.10 -1.67
C LEU A 96 -3.06 1.15 -0.61
N ALA A 97 -3.47 1.70 0.53
CA ALA A 97 -4.26 0.96 1.49
C ALA A 97 -5.55 0.44 0.84
N LYS A 98 -6.07 -0.67 1.36
CA LYS A 98 -7.38 -1.18 0.96
C LYS A 98 -8.46 -0.19 1.38
N ALA A 99 -9.41 0.08 0.49
CA ALA A 99 -10.65 0.75 0.87
C ALA A 99 -11.57 -0.27 1.53
N VAL A 100 -11.86 -0.08 2.82
CA VAL A 100 -12.79 -0.93 3.55
C VAL A 100 -14.19 -0.38 3.33
N ALA A 101 -15.02 -1.12 2.61
CA ALA A 101 -16.40 -0.75 2.33
C ALA A 101 -17.34 -1.31 3.42
N SER A 102 -18.31 -0.51 3.81
CA SER A 102 -19.52 -0.92 4.52
C SER A 102 -20.72 -0.67 3.65
N ALA A 103 -21.78 -1.44 3.84
CA ALA A 103 -23.03 -1.27 3.09
C ALA A 103 -24.23 -1.38 4.02
N THR A 104 -25.24 -0.53 3.79
CA THR A 104 -26.50 -0.52 4.52
C THR A 104 -27.67 -0.55 3.55
N ALA A 105 -28.68 -1.35 3.86
CA ALA A 105 -29.95 -1.34 3.13
C ALA A 105 -30.76 -0.10 3.53
N ALA A 106 -31.42 0.54 2.55
CA ALA A 106 -32.38 1.59 2.81
C ALA A 106 -33.81 1.06 2.62
N SER A 107 -34.80 1.83 3.06
CA SER A 107 -36.18 1.58 2.69
C SER A 107 -36.38 1.77 1.19
N GLY A 108 -36.78 0.72 0.47
CA GLY A 108 -36.92 0.70 -0.99
C GLY A 108 -35.70 0.13 -1.73
N PRO A 109 -35.65 0.21 -3.09
CA PRO A 109 -34.70 -0.51 -3.92
C PRO A 109 -33.31 0.17 -3.94
N LYS A 110 -32.73 0.38 -2.77
CA LYS A 110 -31.48 1.11 -2.59
C LYS A 110 -30.60 0.49 -1.54
N ASN A 111 -29.30 0.37 -1.83
CA ASN A 111 -28.26 0.11 -0.84
C ASN A 111 -27.27 1.27 -0.86
N THR A 112 -26.84 1.72 0.31
CA THR A 112 -25.77 2.74 0.43
C THR A 112 -24.48 2.04 0.77
N VAL A 113 -23.45 2.26 -0.07
CA VAL A 113 -22.08 1.78 0.14
C VAL A 113 -21.24 2.97 0.58
N SER A 114 -20.50 2.84 1.68
CA SER A 114 -19.62 3.89 2.19
C SER A 114 -18.25 3.34 2.53
N TRP A 115 -17.24 4.21 2.50
CA TRP A 115 -15.85 3.87 2.81
C TRP A 115 -15.08 5.07 3.36
N LYS A 116 -13.98 4.79 4.06
CA LYS A 116 -13.06 5.85 4.50
C LYS A 116 -12.15 6.27 3.36
N LYS A 117 -11.84 7.55 3.29
CA LYS A 117 -10.88 8.10 2.32
C LYS A 117 -9.53 7.39 2.43
N VAL A 118 -9.01 6.94 1.28
CA VAL A 118 -7.68 6.31 1.17
C VAL A 118 -6.66 7.37 0.79
N ALA A 119 -5.61 7.52 1.59
CA ALA A 119 -4.54 8.48 1.32
C ALA A 119 -3.86 8.17 -0.02
N GLY A 120 -3.69 9.19 -0.86
CA GLY A 120 -3.06 9.08 -2.17
C GLY A 120 -3.96 8.52 -3.29
N ALA A 121 -5.22 8.19 -3.01
CA ALA A 121 -6.16 7.78 -4.05
C ALA A 121 -6.49 8.94 -5.00
N SER A 122 -6.52 8.65 -6.29
CA SER A 122 -7.04 9.54 -7.34
C SER A 122 -8.54 9.34 -7.56
N GLY A 123 -9.08 8.20 -7.13
CA GLY A 123 -10.49 7.85 -7.22
C GLY A 123 -10.75 6.43 -6.76
N TYR A 124 -12.00 6.00 -6.94
CA TYR A 124 -12.45 4.68 -6.49
C TYR A 124 -13.29 4.02 -7.57
N ARG A 125 -13.22 2.68 -7.63
CA ARG A 125 -14.19 1.83 -8.33
C ARG A 125 -15.05 1.12 -7.32
N VAL A 126 -16.35 1.17 -7.52
CA VAL A 126 -17.36 0.48 -6.71
C VAL A 126 -17.82 -0.75 -7.44
N TYR A 127 -17.88 -1.85 -6.73
CA TYR A 127 -18.29 -3.14 -7.25
C TYR A 127 -19.40 -3.73 -6.38
N ARG A 128 -20.26 -4.50 -7.03
CA ARG A 128 -21.34 -5.30 -6.41
C ARG A 128 -21.18 -6.76 -6.78
N LYS A 129 -21.61 -7.63 -5.91
CA LYS A 129 -21.77 -9.05 -6.18
C LYS A 129 -23.04 -9.55 -5.52
N ILE A 130 -23.89 -10.23 -6.27
CA ILE A 130 -24.97 -11.05 -5.74
C ILE A 130 -24.37 -12.37 -5.26
N LYS A 131 -24.84 -12.91 -4.14
CA LYS A 131 -24.38 -14.21 -3.62
C LYS A 131 -24.45 -15.27 -4.72
N GLY A 132 -23.34 -15.98 -4.97
CA GLY A 132 -23.23 -16.99 -6.03
C GLY A 132 -22.97 -16.46 -7.45
N LYS A 133 -22.91 -15.14 -7.67
CA LYS A 133 -22.61 -14.52 -8.99
C LYS A 133 -21.23 -13.88 -9.01
N ASN A 134 -20.82 -13.38 -10.17
CA ASN A 134 -19.56 -12.65 -10.36
C ASN A 134 -19.64 -11.19 -9.89
N TRP A 135 -18.49 -10.56 -9.71
CA TRP A 135 -18.37 -9.13 -9.42
C TRP A 135 -18.75 -8.29 -10.63
N GLU A 136 -19.62 -7.30 -10.41
CA GLU A 136 -20.03 -6.29 -11.36
C GLU A 136 -19.45 -4.92 -10.95
N ARG A 137 -18.92 -4.16 -11.88
CA ARG A 137 -18.51 -2.78 -11.64
C ARG A 137 -19.72 -1.86 -11.76
N LEU A 138 -20.08 -1.17 -10.70
CA LEU A 138 -21.18 -0.22 -10.66
C LEU A 138 -20.77 1.19 -11.09
N ALA A 139 -19.65 1.67 -10.56
CA ALA A 139 -19.24 3.06 -10.76
C ALA A 139 -17.73 3.25 -10.66
N GLU A 140 -17.29 4.39 -11.22
CA GLU A 140 -15.98 4.97 -10.94
C GLU A 140 -16.22 6.42 -10.47
N VAL A 141 -15.66 6.78 -9.32
CA VAL A 141 -15.89 8.06 -8.65
C VAL A 141 -14.58 8.75 -8.29
N LYS A 142 -14.63 10.08 -8.14
CA LYS A 142 -13.48 10.91 -7.75
C LYS A 142 -13.02 10.65 -6.32
N SER A 143 -11.81 11.08 -5.96
CA SER A 143 -11.18 10.85 -4.65
C SER A 143 -11.87 11.56 -3.47
N ASN A 144 -12.70 12.56 -3.72
CA ASN A 144 -13.50 13.24 -2.70
C ASN A 144 -14.83 12.54 -2.39
N VAL A 145 -15.23 11.54 -3.17
CA VAL A 145 -16.45 10.76 -2.97
C VAL A 145 -16.13 9.56 -2.08
N THR A 146 -16.91 9.37 -1.01
CA THR A 146 -16.76 8.29 -0.03
C THR A 146 -18.04 7.50 0.21
N SER A 147 -19.05 7.72 -0.64
CA SER A 147 -20.29 6.94 -0.63
C SER A 147 -20.83 6.78 -2.05
N TYR A 148 -21.63 5.74 -2.25
CA TYR A 148 -22.30 5.44 -3.50
C TYR A 148 -23.66 4.82 -3.20
N GLN A 149 -24.72 5.27 -3.87
CA GLN A 149 -26.05 4.70 -3.75
C GLN A 149 -26.28 3.74 -4.94
N ASP A 150 -26.44 2.46 -4.63
CA ASP A 150 -26.88 1.45 -5.58
C ASP A 150 -28.42 1.42 -5.61
N SER A 151 -29.01 2.02 -6.63
CA SER A 151 -30.47 2.08 -6.82
C SER A 151 -31.02 0.95 -7.70
N LYS A 152 -30.18 -0.03 -8.07
CA LYS A 152 -30.57 -1.16 -8.92
C LYS A 152 -30.56 -2.48 -8.13
N VAL A 153 -30.96 -2.44 -6.88
CA VAL A 153 -31.04 -3.64 -6.05
C VAL A 153 -32.43 -4.25 -6.13
N GLN A 154 -32.49 -5.57 -6.07
CA GLN A 154 -33.76 -6.35 -5.97
C GLN A 154 -34.07 -6.64 -4.50
N GLY A 155 -35.33 -6.68 -4.16
CA GLY A 155 -35.78 -7.09 -2.81
C GLY A 155 -35.36 -8.52 -2.50
N ILE A 156 -35.19 -8.80 -1.21
CA ILE A 156 -34.86 -10.14 -0.67
C ILE A 156 -33.67 -10.79 -1.37
N THR A 157 -32.70 -9.97 -1.80
CA THR A 157 -31.47 -10.42 -2.49
C THR A 157 -30.25 -10.09 -1.65
N THR A 158 -29.34 -11.05 -1.51
CA THR A 158 -28.13 -10.89 -0.73
C THR A 158 -26.99 -10.34 -1.61
N TYR A 159 -26.51 -9.18 -1.24
CA TYR A 159 -25.41 -8.47 -1.90
C TYR A 159 -24.15 -8.41 -1.03
N THR A 160 -23.01 -8.29 -1.68
CA THR A 160 -21.77 -7.81 -1.07
C THR A 160 -21.16 -6.76 -1.98
N TYR A 161 -20.46 -5.80 -1.40
CA TYR A 161 -19.84 -4.69 -2.11
C TYR A 161 -18.34 -4.68 -1.90
N SER A 162 -17.64 -4.08 -2.83
CA SER A 162 -16.22 -3.78 -2.70
C SER A 162 -15.90 -2.44 -3.31
N VAL A 163 -14.97 -1.73 -2.69
CA VAL A 163 -14.43 -0.49 -3.22
C VAL A 163 -12.94 -0.66 -3.39
N ARG A 164 -12.43 -0.36 -4.59
CA ARG A 164 -10.99 -0.33 -4.85
C ARG A 164 -10.54 1.10 -5.09
N ALA A 165 -9.66 1.59 -4.23
CA ALA A 165 -8.95 2.83 -4.51
C ALA A 165 -7.99 2.63 -5.69
N TYR A 166 -7.83 3.65 -6.54
CA TYR A 166 -6.78 3.70 -7.54
C TYR A 166 -6.01 5.02 -7.48
N ARG A 167 -4.77 4.98 -7.89
CA ARG A 167 -3.91 6.14 -8.10
C ARG A 167 -3.49 6.21 -9.57
N ILE A 168 -3.47 7.41 -10.14
CA ILE A 168 -2.90 7.63 -11.47
C ILE A 168 -1.39 7.82 -11.30
N VAL A 169 -0.62 6.93 -11.92
CA VAL A 169 0.85 6.95 -11.96
C VAL A 169 1.27 6.87 -13.42
N ASP A 170 2.00 7.86 -13.90
CA ASP A 170 2.45 7.95 -15.29
C ASP A 170 1.29 7.71 -16.29
N GLY A 171 0.11 8.34 -16.04
CA GLY A 171 -1.11 8.24 -16.87
C GLY A 171 -1.90 6.93 -16.71
N LYS A 172 -1.42 5.95 -15.95
CA LYS A 172 -2.07 4.65 -15.76
C LYS A 172 -2.70 4.52 -14.37
N LYS A 173 -3.82 3.81 -14.29
CA LYS A 173 -4.47 3.50 -13.01
C LYS A 173 -3.78 2.32 -12.34
N VAL A 174 -3.20 2.56 -11.17
CA VAL A 174 -2.66 1.54 -10.27
C VAL A 174 -3.65 1.33 -9.14
N PHE A 175 -4.16 0.10 -8.99
CA PHE A 175 -5.19 -0.22 -8.02
C PHE A 175 -4.61 -0.75 -6.72
N GLY A 176 -5.21 -0.32 -5.60
CA GLY A 176 -5.00 -0.91 -4.29
C GLY A 176 -5.62 -2.31 -4.16
N GLY A 177 -5.49 -2.90 -2.98
CA GLY A 177 -6.05 -4.22 -2.70
C GLY A 177 -7.57 -4.26 -2.79
N PHE A 178 -8.11 -5.45 -3.02
CA PHE A 178 -9.54 -5.74 -3.03
C PHE A 178 -9.96 -6.26 -1.66
N GLN A 179 -11.10 -5.78 -1.15
CA GLN A 179 -11.74 -6.29 0.06
C GLN A 179 -13.25 -6.19 -0.10
N ALA A 180 -13.96 -7.30 0.10
CA ALA A 180 -15.42 -7.32 0.12
C ALA A 180 -15.93 -6.77 1.46
N SER A 181 -17.13 -6.16 1.46
CA SER A 181 -17.93 -5.92 2.66
C SER A 181 -18.54 -7.25 3.15
N ASP A 182 -19.11 -7.22 4.33
CA ASP A 182 -20.02 -8.27 4.74
C ASP A 182 -21.20 -8.39 3.77
N TYR A 183 -21.86 -9.56 3.78
CA TYR A 183 -23.08 -9.74 3.02
C TYR A 183 -24.22 -8.93 3.62
N LEU A 184 -24.96 -8.26 2.77
CA LEU A 184 -26.11 -7.43 3.11
C LEU A 184 -27.36 -8.00 2.42
N LEU A 185 -28.40 -8.33 3.18
CA LEU A 185 -29.71 -8.58 2.63
C LEU A 185 -30.37 -7.24 2.27
N SER A 186 -30.74 -7.05 1.00
CA SER A 186 -31.47 -5.86 0.58
C SER A 186 -32.89 -5.85 1.20
N TYR A 187 -33.51 -4.67 1.18
CA TYR A 187 -34.82 -4.43 1.78
C TYR A 187 -35.80 -5.62 1.56
N PRO A 188 -36.60 -6.01 2.58
CA PRO A 188 -37.67 -6.94 2.36
C PRO A 188 -38.71 -6.32 1.40
N ALA A 189 -39.29 -7.13 0.51
CA ALA A 189 -40.44 -6.67 -0.27
C ALA A 189 -41.49 -6.14 0.72
N THR A 190 -41.88 -4.87 0.59
CA THR A 190 -43.01 -4.33 1.35
C THR A 190 -44.22 -5.23 1.06
N GLN A 191 -44.69 -5.94 2.07
CA GLN A 191 -46.02 -6.56 1.99
C GLN A 191 -46.98 -5.40 1.75
N LYS A 192 -47.71 -5.47 0.63
CA LYS A 192 -48.85 -4.61 0.38
C LYS A 192 -50.00 -5.02 1.30
#